data_cd6f207f7889948a6622a9a22b2f9724
#
_entry.id   cd6f207f7889948a6622a9a22b2f9724
#
_cell.length_a   1.000
_cell.length_b   1.000
_cell.length_c   1.000
_cell.angle_alpha   90.00
_cell.angle_beta   90.00
_cell.angle_gamma   90.00
#
_symmetry.space_group_name_H-M   'P 1'
#
loop_
_entity.id
_entity.type
_entity.pdbx_description
1 polymer ?
#
loop_
_entity_poly.entity_id
_entity_poly.type
_entity_poly.pdbx_seq_one_letter_code
_entity_poly.pdbx_strand_id
1 'polypeptide(L)'
;LVSLLTFLLSGIMGLVEIDVKKVIAFSTLSQLSMMIYIIRSGFWVYGYLLLIFHALYKSLLFLVFGFSIRVSSGFQDGRFMSIAYFDFPLIMVLFLLSCFSLFGIPFFSGFFVKDLFFSFMVFFDYLFLEFLLFFGGCVFTFLYRLKVLRFLYFSWFKGVHYVDMRIDYLVFLSLMYLSFFSIFFGGFFVDLVLVDLFVAVYFLEKLIPLIVIFFGGFLYYVFFFYLGESFVFWRSFFYLYYFSYDF
;
A
#
# COMPACT_ATOMS: atom_id res chain seq x y z
N LEU A 1 -18.42 9.01 6.59
CA LEU A 1 -18.58 7.62 7.01
C LEU A 1 -18.47 6.63 5.84
N VAL A 2 -19.20 6.82 4.73
CA VAL A 2 -19.15 5.89 3.56
C VAL A 2 -17.72 5.73 3.04
N SER A 3 -16.96 6.82 2.88
CA SER A 3 -15.57 6.76 2.43
C SER A 3 -14.64 6.01 3.40
N LEU A 4 -14.86 6.12 4.71
CA LEU A 4 -14.11 5.35 5.70
C LEU A 4 -14.48 3.86 5.68
N LEU A 5 -15.76 3.53 5.49
CA LEU A 5 -16.18 2.14 5.31
C LEU A 5 -15.58 1.52 4.05
N THR A 6 -15.57 2.25 2.93
CA THR A 6 -14.91 1.75 1.70
C THR A 6 -13.41 1.61 1.88
N PHE A 7 -12.77 2.46 2.69
CA PHE A 7 -11.36 2.34 3.05
C PHE A 7 -11.07 1.04 3.80
N LEU A 8 -11.87 0.71 4.80
CA LEU A 8 -11.75 -0.55 5.55
C LEU A 8 -12.03 -1.78 4.67
N LEU A 9 -13.16 -1.79 3.96
CA LEU A 9 -13.57 -2.93 3.14
C LEU A 9 -12.55 -3.25 2.06
N SER A 10 -12.02 -2.23 1.37
CA SER A 10 -10.97 -2.43 0.36
C SER A 10 -9.67 -2.97 0.96
N GLY A 11 -9.32 -2.58 2.19
CA GLY A 11 -8.20 -3.13 2.93
C GLY A 11 -8.38 -4.62 3.26
N ILE A 12 -9.56 -5.01 3.72
CA ILE A 12 -9.91 -6.41 4.01
C ILE A 12 -9.90 -7.26 2.74
N MET A 13 -10.51 -6.78 1.65
CA MET A 13 -10.50 -7.47 0.36
C MET A 13 -9.08 -7.67 -0.19
N GLY A 14 -8.21 -6.68 -0.04
CA GLY A 14 -6.79 -6.81 -0.40
C GLY A 14 -6.06 -7.92 0.36
N LEU A 15 -6.48 -8.25 1.58
CA LEU A 15 -5.93 -9.37 2.35
C LEU A 15 -6.40 -10.74 1.82
N VAL A 16 -7.62 -10.83 1.32
CA VAL A 16 -8.20 -12.11 0.86
C VAL A 16 -7.67 -12.51 -0.51
N GLU A 17 -7.53 -11.56 -1.42
CA GLU A 17 -7.15 -11.81 -2.82
C GLU A 17 -5.70 -12.31 -2.97
N ILE A 18 -5.49 -13.25 -3.92
CA ILE A 18 -4.17 -13.82 -4.24
C ILE A 18 -3.62 -13.18 -5.53
N ASP A 19 -4.50 -12.80 -6.44
CA ASP A 19 -4.14 -12.19 -7.70
C ASP A 19 -3.55 -10.81 -7.47
N VAL A 20 -2.30 -10.62 -7.85
CA VAL A 20 -1.57 -9.37 -7.62
C VAL A 20 -2.25 -8.18 -8.29
N LYS A 21 -2.80 -8.35 -9.50
CA LYS A 21 -3.55 -7.27 -10.17
C LYS A 21 -4.74 -6.80 -9.35
N LYS A 22 -5.52 -7.72 -8.77
CA LYS A 22 -6.67 -7.37 -7.93
C LYS A 22 -6.22 -6.69 -6.63
N VAL A 23 -5.14 -7.18 -6.00
CA VAL A 23 -4.59 -6.53 -4.79
C VAL A 23 -4.15 -5.10 -5.08
N ILE A 24 -3.52 -4.85 -6.24
CA ILE A 24 -3.15 -3.50 -6.65
C ILE A 24 -4.40 -2.64 -6.88
N ALA A 25 -5.47 -3.17 -7.47
CA ALA A 25 -6.73 -2.44 -7.65
C ALA A 25 -7.38 -2.09 -6.30
N PHE A 26 -7.46 -3.02 -5.35
CA PHE A 26 -7.97 -2.74 -4.00
C PHE A 26 -7.11 -1.74 -3.25
N SER A 27 -5.80 -1.76 -3.46
CA SER A 27 -4.90 -0.75 -2.87
C SER A 27 -5.10 0.65 -3.46
N THR A 28 -5.50 0.80 -4.73
CA THR A 28 -5.91 2.12 -5.27
C THR A 28 -7.23 2.57 -4.68
N LEU A 29 -8.20 1.67 -4.59
CA LEU A 29 -9.51 1.97 -4.02
C LEU A 29 -9.38 2.45 -2.56
N SER A 30 -8.56 1.77 -1.75
CA SER A 30 -8.32 2.17 -0.35
C SER A 30 -7.71 3.56 -0.25
N GLN A 31 -6.74 3.90 -1.06
CA GLN A 31 -6.11 5.21 -0.99
C GLN A 31 -7.03 6.32 -1.53
N LEU A 32 -7.80 6.05 -2.59
CA LEU A 32 -8.79 7.01 -3.09
C LEU A 32 -9.89 7.30 -2.07
N SER A 33 -10.37 6.30 -1.37
CA SER A 33 -11.37 6.49 -0.30
C SER A 33 -10.81 7.31 0.87
N MET A 34 -9.54 7.12 1.22
CA MET A 34 -8.85 7.96 2.19
C MET A 34 -8.75 9.42 1.71
N MET A 35 -8.38 9.66 0.44
CA MET A 35 -8.31 11.00 -0.13
C MET A 35 -9.66 11.72 -0.08
N ILE A 36 -10.74 11.05 -0.48
CA ILE A 36 -12.08 11.61 -0.45
C ILE A 36 -12.48 12.01 0.98
N TYR A 37 -12.12 11.20 1.97
CA TYR A 37 -12.38 11.52 3.36
C TYR A 37 -11.62 12.77 3.82
N ILE A 38 -10.33 12.88 3.49
CA ILE A 38 -9.48 14.03 3.82
C ILE A 38 -10.01 15.32 3.17
N ILE A 39 -10.39 15.27 1.91
CA ILE A 39 -10.96 16.42 1.19
C ILE A 39 -12.28 16.86 1.83
N ARG A 40 -13.15 15.91 2.19
CA ARG A 40 -14.43 16.19 2.85
C ARG A 40 -14.26 16.82 4.24
N SER A 41 -13.23 16.46 4.97
CA SER A 41 -12.92 17.05 6.28
C SER A 41 -12.40 18.50 6.21
N GLY A 42 -12.33 19.09 5.02
CA GLY A 42 -11.89 20.47 4.79
C GLY A 42 -10.40 20.62 4.47
N PHE A 43 -9.63 19.53 4.54
CA PHE A 43 -8.18 19.54 4.32
C PHE A 43 -7.84 19.25 2.85
N TRP A 44 -8.38 20.03 1.94
CA TRP A 44 -8.25 19.81 0.49
C TRP A 44 -6.79 19.83 0.01
N VAL A 45 -5.90 20.66 0.60
CA VAL A 45 -4.47 20.72 0.26
C VAL A 45 -3.79 19.37 0.53
N TYR A 46 -4.07 18.79 1.70
CA TYR A 46 -3.49 17.48 2.07
C TYR A 46 -4.03 16.33 1.23
N GLY A 47 -5.32 16.38 0.89
CA GLY A 47 -5.91 15.43 -0.04
C GLY A 47 -5.27 15.47 -1.42
N TYR A 48 -4.95 16.67 -1.91
CA TYR A 48 -4.26 16.88 -3.17
C TYR A 48 -2.80 16.40 -3.13
N LEU A 49 -2.07 16.72 -2.06
CA LEU A 49 -0.70 16.21 -1.86
C LEU A 49 -0.67 14.67 -1.83
N LEU A 50 -1.60 14.07 -1.09
CA LEU A 50 -1.72 12.61 -1.05
C LEU A 50 -1.97 12.03 -2.46
N LEU A 51 -2.78 12.69 -3.29
CA LEU A 51 -3.05 12.28 -4.66
C LEU A 51 -1.77 12.29 -5.50
N ILE A 52 -0.98 13.37 -5.45
CA ILE A 52 0.29 13.48 -6.19
C ILE A 52 1.25 12.37 -5.78
N PHE A 53 1.47 12.20 -4.48
CA PHE A 53 2.38 11.17 -3.98
C PHE A 53 1.88 9.76 -4.31
N HIS A 54 0.58 9.53 -4.16
CA HIS A 54 -0.02 8.25 -4.55
C HIS A 54 0.22 7.93 -6.02
N ALA A 55 0.06 8.90 -6.91
CA ALA A 55 0.30 8.72 -8.33
C ALA A 55 1.75 8.30 -8.62
N LEU A 56 2.74 8.92 -7.95
CA LEU A 56 4.15 8.62 -8.15
C LEU A 56 4.52 7.17 -7.77
N TYR A 57 4.25 6.78 -6.53
CA TYR A 57 4.64 5.44 -6.11
C TYR A 57 3.74 4.33 -6.67
N LYS A 58 2.51 4.68 -7.08
CA LYS A 58 1.61 3.71 -7.70
C LYS A 58 2.02 3.43 -9.15
N SER A 59 2.41 4.45 -9.92
CA SER A 59 2.94 4.27 -11.27
C SER A 59 4.22 3.41 -11.26
N LEU A 60 5.12 3.65 -10.30
CA LEU A 60 6.30 2.81 -10.11
C LEU A 60 5.91 1.35 -9.82
N LEU A 61 4.95 1.14 -8.92
CA LEU A 61 4.47 -0.18 -8.55
C LEU A 61 3.87 -0.92 -9.76
N PHE A 62 3.05 -0.24 -10.58
CA PHE A 62 2.47 -0.84 -11.79
C PHE A 62 3.53 -1.21 -12.82
N LEU A 63 4.57 -0.41 -13.02
CA LEU A 63 5.67 -0.72 -13.94
C LEU A 63 6.44 -1.95 -13.47
N VAL A 64 6.77 -2.02 -12.18
CA VAL A 64 7.49 -3.15 -11.59
C VAL A 64 6.68 -4.44 -11.72
N PHE A 65 5.37 -4.40 -11.39
CA PHE A 65 4.51 -5.58 -11.55
C PHE A 65 4.27 -5.94 -13.01
N GLY A 66 4.14 -4.97 -13.90
CA GLY A 66 4.03 -5.22 -15.33
C GLY A 66 5.23 -5.98 -15.88
N PHE A 67 6.42 -5.64 -15.39
CA PHE A 67 7.64 -6.38 -15.73
C PHE A 67 7.62 -7.79 -15.13
N SER A 68 7.30 -7.94 -13.85
CA SER A 68 7.28 -9.25 -13.19
C SER A 68 6.28 -10.24 -13.83
N ILE A 69 5.10 -9.76 -14.28
CA ILE A 69 4.12 -10.55 -15.00
C ILE A 69 4.66 -11.03 -16.36
N ARG A 70 5.41 -10.17 -17.07
CA ARG A 70 6.04 -10.57 -18.35
C ARG A 70 7.10 -11.65 -18.13
N VAL A 71 7.96 -11.48 -17.13
CA VAL A 71 9.01 -12.46 -16.81
C VAL A 71 8.40 -13.78 -16.36
N SER A 72 7.31 -13.78 -15.61
CA SER A 72 6.60 -14.98 -15.16
C SER A 72 5.67 -15.59 -16.22
N SER A 73 5.89 -15.33 -17.52
CA SER A 73 5.09 -15.89 -18.63
C SER A 73 3.60 -15.59 -18.56
N GLY A 74 3.24 -14.43 -17.98
CA GLY A 74 1.85 -13.97 -17.89
C GLY A 74 1.08 -14.43 -16.64
N PHE A 75 1.68 -15.20 -15.75
CA PHE A 75 1.04 -15.57 -14.48
C PHE A 75 0.78 -14.34 -13.60
N GLN A 76 -0.43 -14.25 -13.03
CA GLN A 76 -0.87 -13.11 -12.21
C GLN A 76 -0.89 -13.44 -10.72
N ASP A 77 -0.81 -14.73 -10.38
CA ASP A 77 -0.75 -15.19 -9.00
C ASP A 77 0.59 -14.79 -8.36
N GLY A 78 0.54 -14.07 -7.24
CA GLY A 78 1.75 -13.61 -6.53
C GLY A 78 2.69 -14.73 -6.10
N ARG A 79 2.17 -15.93 -5.91
CA ARG A 79 2.95 -17.11 -5.52
C ARG A 79 3.95 -17.58 -6.59
N PHE A 80 3.66 -17.32 -7.86
CA PHE A 80 4.52 -17.71 -8.99
C PHE A 80 5.51 -16.61 -9.41
N MET A 81 5.37 -15.41 -8.86
CA MET A 81 6.20 -14.25 -9.23
C MET A 81 7.54 -14.16 -8.51
N SER A 82 7.75 -14.93 -7.43
CA SER A 82 8.94 -14.80 -6.56
C SER A 82 10.26 -14.93 -7.30
N ILE A 83 10.30 -15.83 -8.27
CA ILE A 83 11.53 -16.17 -8.96
C ILE A 83 11.97 -15.04 -9.89
N ALA A 84 11.03 -14.34 -10.54
CA ALA A 84 11.33 -13.16 -11.37
C ALA A 84 12.12 -12.07 -10.61
N TYR A 85 11.93 -12.00 -9.30
CA TYR A 85 12.63 -11.02 -8.46
C TYR A 85 14.05 -11.44 -8.07
N PHE A 86 14.32 -12.75 -7.97
CA PHE A 86 15.68 -13.23 -7.70
C PHE A 86 16.60 -13.03 -8.90
N ASP A 87 16.09 -13.20 -10.11
CA ASP A 87 16.88 -12.99 -11.33
C ASP A 87 17.09 -11.50 -11.65
N PHE A 88 16.18 -10.63 -11.18
CA PHE A 88 16.25 -9.19 -11.41
C PHE A 88 16.29 -8.41 -10.09
N PRO A 89 17.41 -8.37 -9.35
CA PRO A 89 17.48 -7.76 -8.02
C PRO A 89 17.16 -6.25 -8.03
N LEU A 90 17.42 -5.55 -9.12
CA LEU A 90 17.08 -4.15 -9.25
C LEU A 90 15.56 -3.93 -9.18
N ILE A 91 14.78 -4.75 -9.86
CA ILE A 91 13.31 -4.67 -9.84
C ILE A 91 12.78 -4.98 -8.46
N MET A 92 13.41 -5.90 -7.75
CA MET A 92 13.11 -6.21 -6.36
C MET A 92 13.29 -4.97 -5.46
N VAL A 93 14.42 -4.27 -5.59
CA VAL A 93 14.68 -3.04 -4.82
C VAL A 93 13.64 -1.96 -5.12
N LEU A 94 13.32 -1.72 -6.40
CA LEU A 94 12.33 -0.74 -6.81
C LEU A 94 10.92 -1.08 -6.29
N PHE A 95 10.61 -2.37 -6.26
CA PHE A 95 9.37 -2.85 -5.64
C PHE A 95 9.33 -2.55 -4.13
N LEU A 96 10.40 -2.84 -3.40
CA LEU A 96 10.51 -2.52 -1.98
C LEU A 96 10.33 -1.03 -1.72
N LEU A 97 10.99 -0.17 -2.51
CA LEU A 97 10.86 1.27 -2.39
C LEU A 97 9.41 1.74 -2.57
N SER A 98 8.70 1.20 -3.57
CA SER A 98 7.29 1.50 -3.78
C SER A 98 6.39 1.01 -2.63
N CYS A 99 6.68 -0.14 -2.06
CA CYS A 99 5.96 -0.65 -0.89
C CYS A 99 6.23 0.20 0.35
N PHE A 100 7.47 0.59 0.62
CA PHE A 100 7.85 1.39 1.78
C PHE A 100 7.24 2.79 1.74
N SER A 101 7.18 3.40 0.56
CA SER A 101 6.48 4.68 0.38
C SER A 101 4.98 4.55 0.64
N LEU A 102 4.37 3.46 0.19
CA LEU A 102 2.96 3.16 0.46
C LEU A 102 2.68 2.81 1.92
N PHE A 103 3.58 2.13 2.63
CA PHE A 103 3.44 1.86 4.07
C PHE A 103 3.38 3.15 4.88
N GLY A 104 4.10 4.17 4.41
CA GLY A 104 4.35 5.36 5.20
C GLY A 104 5.42 5.11 6.25
N ILE A 105 6.50 4.42 5.86
CA ILE A 105 7.70 4.32 6.70
C ILE A 105 8.35 5.70 6.78
N PRO A 106 8.92 6.10 7.92
CA PRO A 106 9.61 7.37 8.08
C PRO A 106 10.59 7.64 6.93
N PHE A 107 10.73 8.88 6.54
CA PHE A 107 11.55 9.39 5.44
C PHE A 107 11.00 9.18 4.02
N PHE A 108 9.94 8.39 3.83
CA PHE A 108 9.27 8.25 2.54
C PHE A 108 8.10 9.23 2.39
N SER A 109 7.77 9.56 1.15
CA SER A 109 6.72 10.56 0.85
C SER A 109 5.35 10.22 1.46
N GLY A 110 5.00 8.95 1.56
CA GLY A 110 3.74 8.51 2.15
C GLY A 110 3.63 8.68 3.67
N PHE A 111 4.75 8.81 4.37
CA PHE A 111 4.75 9.06 5.81
C PHE A 111 4.24 10.46 6.15
N PHE A 112 4.79 11.46 5.50
CA PHE A 112 4.53 12.86 5.80
C PHE A 112 3.03 13.21 5.73
N VAL A 113 2.33 12.74 4.71
CA VAL A 113 0.90 13.04 4.56
C VAL A 113 0.05 12.31 5.59
N LYS A 114 0.38 11.06 5.91
CA LYS A 114 -0.35 10.29 6.92
C LYS A 114 -0.13 10.87 8.32
N ASP A 115 1.11 11.24 8.64
CA ASP A 115 1.48 11.85 9.92
C ASP A 115 0.69 13.15 10.15
N LEU A 116 0.70 14.03 9.18
CA LEU A 116 -0.08 15.26 9.23
C LEU A 116 -1.57 15.00 9.40
N PHE A 117 -2.12 14.02 8.69
CA PHE A 117 -3.54 13.74 8.80
C PHE A 117 -3.93 13.16 10.15
N PHE A 118 -3.12 12.27 10.72
CA PHE A 118 -3.35 11.77 12.08
C PHE A 118 -3.31 12.90 13.11
N SER A 119 -2.36 13.83 12.99
CA SER A 119 -2.29 14.99 13.88
C SER A 119 -3.54 15.86 13.78
N PHE A 120 -4.07 16.08 12.59
CA PHE A 120 -5.33 16.80 12.41
C PHE A 120 -6.53 16.07 13.01
N MET A 121 -6.62 14.76 12.86
CA MET A 121 -7.70 13.97 13.46
C MET A 121 -7.74 14.11 14.98
N VAL A 122 -6.59 14.16 15.61
CA VAL A 122 -6.48 14.35 17.06
C VAL A 122 -6.77 15.80 17.47
N PHE A 123 -6.25 16.78 16.72
CA PHE A 123 -6.37 18.20 17.06
C PHE A 123 -7.82 18.72 16.96
N PHE A 124 -8.62 18.24 16.01
CA PHE A 124 -9.98 18.72 15.75
C PHE A 124 -11.08 17.88 16.42
N ASP A 125 -10.74 17.02 17.40
CA ASP A 125 -11.69 16.22 18.18
C ASP A 125 -12.74 15.49 17.30
N TYR A 126 -12.27 14.85 16.20
CA TYR A 126 -13.16 14.02 15.39
C TYR A 126 -13.83 12.93 16.22
N LEU A 127 -15.00 12.48 15.76
CA LEU A 127 -15.71 11.41 16.42
C LEU A 127 -14.81 10.19 16.60
N PHE A 128 -14.77 9.64 17.81
CA PHE A 128 -13.95 8.47 18.16
C PHE A 128 -14.15 7.31 17.16
N LEU A 129 -15.35 7.14 16.64
CA LEU A 129 -15.68 6.14 15.64
C LEU A 129 -14.96 6.40 14.30
N GLU A 130 -14.84 7.65 13.86
CA GLU A 130 -14.13 7.99 12.63
C GLU A 130 -12.62 7.74 12.77
N PHE A 131 -12.07 8.08 13.92
CA PHE A 131 -10.67 7.77 14.24
C PHE A 131 -10.41 6.26 14.22
N LEU A 132 -11.27 5.45 14.84
CA LEU A 132 -11.15 3.99 14.85
C LEU A 132 -11.23 3.40 13.44
N LEU A 133 -12.17 3.85 12.62
CA LEU A 133 -12.32 3.37 11.24
C LEU A 133 -11.11 3.73 10.40
N PHE A 134 -10.57 4.94 10.57
CA PHE A 134 -9.38 5.40 9.86
C PHE A 134 -8.14 4.61 10.29
N PHE A 135 -7.92 4.45 11.58
CA PHE A 135 -6.82 3.68 12.15
C PHE A 135 -6.87 2.22 11.67
N GLY A 136 -8.05 1.59 11.76
CA GLY A 136 -8.27 0.24 11.26
C GLY A 136 -7.96 0.10 9.76
N GLY A 137 -8.40 1.05 8.95
CA GLY A 137 -8.06 1.10 7.53
C GLY A 137 -6.56 1.18 7.27
N CYS A 138 -5.83 2.00 8.02
CA CYS A 138 -4.37 2.09 7.94
C CYS A 138 -3.69 0.75 8.30
N VAL A 139 -4.16 0.06 9.35
CA VAL A 139 -3.65 -1.27 9.74
C VAL A 139 -3.89 -2.29 8.63
N PHE A 140 -5.10 -2.37 8.07
CA PHE A 140 -5.39 -3.30 6.97
C PHE A 140 -4.57 -3.00 5.71
N THR A 141 -4.34 -1.73 5.39
CA THR A 141 -3.47 -1.36 4.27
C THR A 141 -2.03 -1.82 4.48
N PHE A 142 -1.55 -1.83 5.70
CA PHE A 142 -0.25 -2.35 6.05
C PHE A 142 -0.19 -3.88 5.91
N LEU A 143 -1.19 -4.59 6.45
CA LEU A 143 -1.26 -6.05 6.44
C LEU A 143 -1.26 -6.65 5.04
N TYR A 144 -2.09 -6.16 4.10
CA TYR A 144 -2.12 -6.73 2.75
C TYR A 144 -0.82 -6.48 1.99
N ARG A 145 -0.10 -5.40 2.27
CA ARG A 145 1.19 -5.13 1.64
C ARG A 145 2.28 -6.07 2.16
N LEU A 146 2.29 -6.35 3.46
CA LEU A 146 3.17 -7.39 4.03
C LEU A 146 2.89 -8.75 3.40
N LYS A 147 1.61 -9.07 3.14
CA LYS A 147 1.22 -10.29 2.43
C LYS A 147 1.82 -10.33 1.01
N VAL A 148 1.75 -9.22 0.26
CA VAL A 148 2.33 -9.14 -1.09
C VAL A 148 3.85 -9.29 -1.03
N LEU A 149 4.52 -8.58 -0.11
CA LEU A 149 5.96 -8.74 0.09
C LEU A 149 6.33 -10.21 0.35
N ARG A 150 5.56 -10.89 1.19
CA ARG A 150 5.80 -12.29 1.48
C ARG A 150 5.66 -13.18 0.25
N PHE A 151 4.66 -12.99 -0.58
CA PHE A 151 4.51 -13.77 -1.80
C PHE A 151 5.71 -13.62 -2.72
N LEU A 152 6.31 -12.44 -2.78
CA LEU A 152 7.45 -12.16 -3.62
C LEU A 152 8.76 -12.73 -3.09
N TYR A 153 8.94 -12.73 -1.76
CA TYR A 153 10.18 -13.19 -1.11
C TYR A 153 10.19 -14.68 -0.77
N PHE A 154 9.04 -15.24 -0.39
CA PHE A 154 8.97 -16.57 0.23
C PHE A 154 8.12 -17.57 -0.53
N SER A 155 7.73 -17.33 -1.77
CA SER A 155 7.00 -18.33 -2.53
C SER A 155 7.95 -19.43 -2.99
N TRP A 156 7.60 -20.66 -2.67
CA TRP A 156 8.41 -21.87 -2.86
C TRP A 156 8.20 -22.52 -4.23
N PHE A 157 7.39 -21.96 -5.10
CA PHE A 157 7.08 -22.59 -6.38
C PHE A 157 8.19 -22.36 -7.41
N LYS A 158 9.08 -23.33 -7.52
CA LYS A 158 10.07 -23.44 -8.57
C LYS A 158 9.43 -24.14 -9.77
N GLY A 159 9.02 -23.48 -10.78
CA GLY A 159 8.43 -24.23 -11.90
C GLY A 159 7.93 -23.44 -13.10
N VAL A 160 8.16 -22.15 -13.13
CA VAL A 160 7.76 -21.33 -14.27
C VAL A 160 8.94 -21.15 -15.21
N HIS A 161 8.75 -21.46 -16.49
CA HIS A 161 9.74 -21.15 -17.52
C HIS A 161 9.89 -19.63 -17.64
N TYR A 162 11.10 -19.15 -17.50
CA TYR A 162 11.41 -17.72 -17.65
C TYR A 162 11.56 -17.39 -19.12
N VAL A 163 11.10 -16.20 -19.45
CA VAL A 163 11.49 -15.55 -20.69
C VAL A 163 12.66 -14.64 -20.35
N ASP A 164 13.81 -14.89 -20.97
CA ASP A 164 14.96 -13.97 -20.90
C ASP A 164 14.54 -12.60 -21.45
N MET A 165 14.22 -11.69 -20.53
CA MET A 165 13.82 -10.34 -20.88
C MET A 165 14.95 -9.37 -20.57
N ARG A 166 15.39 -8.64 -21.58
CA ARG A 166 16.24 -7.45 -21.35
C ARG A 166 15.35 -6.26 -20.99
N ILE A 167 15.76 -5.52 -19.99
CA ILE A 167 15.08 -4.26 -19.64
C ILE A 167 15.50 -3.22 -20.65
N ASP A 168 14.54 -2.66 -21.39
CA ASP A 168 14.80 -1.57 -22.29
C ASP A 168 15.33 -0.35 -21.51
N TYR A 169 16.33 0.34 -22.07
CA TYR A 169 16.96 1.48 -21.41
C TYR A 169 15.96 2.56 -21.01
N LEU A 170 14.96 2.84 -21.83
CA LEU A 170 13.90 3.82 -21.54
C LEU A 170 13.05 3.42 -20.33
N VAL A 171 12.72 2.14 -20.21
CA VAL A 171 11.98 1.60 -19.06
C VAL A 171 12.83 1.69 -17.79
N PHE A 172 14.10 1.36 -17.89
CA PHE A 172 15.04 1.49 -16.77
C PHE A 172 15.12 2.94 -16.29
N LEU A 173 15.30 3.88 -17.19
CA LEU A 173 15.40 5.30 -16.87
C LEU A 173 14.11 5.83 -16.22
N SER A 174 12.94 5.44 -16.73
CA SER A 174 11.65 5.82 -16.13
C SER A 174 11.47 5.26 -14.71
N LEU A 175 11.90 4.03 -14.46
CA LEU A 175 11.85 3.40 -13.13
C LEU A 175 12.76 4.14 -12.13
N MET A 176 13.97 4.48 -12.52
CA MET A 176 14.91 5.21 -11.68
C MET A 176 14.40 6.62 -11.36
N TYR A 177 13.84 7.32 -12.33
CA TYR A 177 13.24 8.63 -12.14
C TYR A 177 12.08 8.61 -11.15
N LEU A 178 11.12 7.69 -11.33
CA LEU A 178 9.98 7.54 -10.42
C LEU A 178 10.41 7.15 -9.01
N SER A 179 11.43 6.29 -8.87
CA SER A 179 11.93 5.89 -7.54
C SER A 179 12.59 7.06 -6.81
N PHE A 180 13.36 7.87 -7.50
CA PHE A 180 13.97 9.07 -6.93
C PHE A 180 12.89 10.03 -6.40
N PHE A 181 11.90 10.34 -7.20
CA PHE A 181 10.81 11.23 -6.79
C PHE A 181 9.98 10.65 -5.64
N SER A 182 9.73 9.35 -5.61
CA SER A 182 8.97 8.72 -4.53
C SER A 182 9.65 8.83 -3.15
N ILE A 183 10.97 8.97 -3.11
CA ILE A 183 11.74 9.11 -1.87
C ILE A 183 11.84 10.59 -1.47
N PHE A 184 12.39 11.42 -2.36
CA PHE A 184 12.79 12.78 -2.01
C PHE A 184 11.67 13.80 -2.08
N PHE A 185 10.69 13.59 -2.95
CA PHE A 185 9.65 14.59 -3.21
C PHE A 185 8.73 14.85 -2.01
N GLY A 186 8.54 13.84 -1.15
CA GLY A 186 7.68 13.96 0.04
C GLY A 186 8.17 14.99 1.03
N GLY A 187 9.43 14.91 1.46
CA GLY A 187 10.01 15.86 2.41
C GLY A 187 10.06 17.27 1.83
N PHE A 188 10.61 17.40 0.63
CA PHE A 188 10.75 18.70 -0.04
C PHE A 188 9.42 19.45 -0.26
N PHE A 189 8.37 18.72 -0.65
CA PHE A 189 7.06 19.34 -0.90
C PHE A 189 6.32 19.69 0.38
N VAL A 190 6.47 18.86 1.42
CA VAL A 190 5.87 19.15 2.73
C VAL A 190 6.50 20.41 3.31
N ASP A 191 7.81 20.54 3.26
CA ASP A 191 8.50 21.74 3.75
C ASP A 191 8.12 23.00 2.95
N LEU A 192 7.95 22.89 1.62
CA LEU A 192 7.57 24.02 0.77
C LEU A 192 6.12 24.50 0.96
N VAL A 193 5.19 23.57 1.07
CA VAL A 193 3.75 23.87 1.08
C VAL A 193 3.23 24.14 2.48
N LEU A 194 3.88 23.56 3.50
CA LEU A 194 3.38 23.56 4.87
C LEU A 194 4.14 24.52 5.81
N VAL A 195 5.11 25.27 5.32
CA VAL A 195 5.85 26.27 6.14
C VAL A 195 4.88 27.23 6.85
N ASP A 196 3.78 27.60 6.21
CA ASP A 196 2.78 28.52 6.77
C ASP A 196 1.67 27.83 7.59
N LEU A 197 1.57 26.50 7.51
CA LEU A 197 0.52 25.70 8.16
C LEU A 197 1.05 24.84 9.31
N PHE A 198 2.25 25.13 9.79
CA PHE A 198 2.89 24.39 10.89
C PHE A 198 2.04 24.50 12.17
N VAL A 199 1.05 23.63 12.27
CA VAL A 199 0.43 23.30 13.54
C VAL A 199 1.52 22.61 14.36
N ALA A 200 1.78 23.13 15.56
CA ALA A 200 2.70 22.51 16.50
C ALA A 200 2.18 21.13 16.88
N VAL A 201 2.60 20.13 16.10
CA VAL A 201 2.21 18.74 16.29
C VAL A 201 2.93 18.23 17.53
N TYR A 202 2.18 17.83 18.54
CA TYR A 202 2.75 17.25 19.75
C TYR A 202 3.52 15.99 19.43
N PHE A 203 4.62 15.76 20.14
CA PHE A 203 5.50 14.60 19.94
C PHE A 203 4.74 13.26 19.99
N LEU A 204 3.73 13.14 20.86
CA LEU A 204 2.89 11.95 20.98
C LEU A 204 2.09 11.64 19.70
N GLU A 205 1.63 12.67 18.98
CA GLU A 205 0.85 12.51 17.76
C GLU A 205 1.70 11.94 16.62
N LYS A 206 2.99 12.33 16.56
CA LYS A 206 3.96 11.79 15.60
C LYS A 206 4.25 10.29 15.80
N LEU A 207 3.93 9.75 16.96
CA LEU A 207 4.08 8.31 17.24
C LEU A 207 2.94 7.47 16.66
N ILE A 208 1.78 8.05 16.36
CA ILE A 208 0.60 7.29 15.88
C ILE A 208 0.88 6.50 14.61
N PRO A 209 1.47 7.06 13.53
CA PRO A 209 1.80 6.29 12.34
C PRO A 209 2.77 5.14 12.62
N LEU A 210 3.73 5.34 13.54
CA LEU A 210 4.66 4.29 13.96
C LEU A 210 3.92 3.18 14.72
N ILE A 211 2.99 3.53 15.60
CA ILE A 211 2.15 2.56 16.31
C ILE A 211 1.34 1.72 15.31
N VAL A 212 0.79 2.33 14.25
CA VAL A 212 0.09 1.59 13.18
C VAL A 212 1.01 0.56 12.52
N ILE A 213 2.25 0.92 12.25
CA ILE A 213 3.24 0.04 11.62
C ILE A 213 3.58 -1.13 12.56
N PHE A 214 3.90 -0.86 13.83
CA PHE A 214 4.23 -1.89 14.81
C PHE A 214 3.06 -2.81 15.10
N PHE A 215 1.88 -2.25 15.31
CA PHE A 215 0.66 -3.01 15.58
C PHE A 215 0.26 -3.86 14.37
N GLY A 216 0.33 -3.31 13.17
CA GLY A 216 0.09 -4.06 11.94
C GLY A 216 1.11 -5.18 11.73
N GLY A 217 2.40 -4.95 12.02
CA GLY A 217 3.43 -5.98 11.98
C GLY A 217 3.19 -7.10 12.97
N PHE A 218 2.82 -6.75 14.20
CA PHE A 218 2.45 -7.72 15.25
C PHE A 218 1.23 -8.55 14.87
N LEU A 219 0.16 -7.90 14.39
CA LEU A 219 -1.03 -8.60 13.90
C LEU A 219 -0.71 -9.53 12.73
N TYR A 220 0.12 -9.07 11.77
CA TYR A 220 0.54 -9.92 10.66
C TYR A 220 1.25 -11.18 11.15
N TYR A 221 2.17 -11.04 12.12
CA TYR A 221 2.88 -12.16 12.72
C TYR A 221 1.92 -13.13 13.41
N VAL A 222 0.98 -12.62 14.22
CA VAL A 222 -0.02 -13.42 14.92
C VAL A 222 -0.95 -14.14 13.93
N PHE A 223 -1.50 -13.42 12.96
CA PHE A 223 -2.35 -14.00 11.91
C PHE A 223 -1.63 -15.06 11.12
N PHE A 224 -0.36 -14.86 10.87
CA PHE A 224 0.44 -15.78 10.08
C PHE A 224 0.80 -17.06 10.80
N PHE A 225 1.17 -17.00 12.08
CA PHE A 225 1.55 -18.15 12.89
C PHE A 225 0.35 -18.97 13.37
N TYR A 226 -0.76 -18.32 13.75
CA TYR A 226 -1.91 -18.98 14.33
C TYR A 226 -3.03 -19.32 13.36
N LEU A 227 -3.13 -18.61 12.23
CA LEU A 227 -4.27 -18.69 11.33
C LEU A 227 -3.89 -19.07 9.90
N GLY A 228 -2.70 -19.61 9.67
CA GLY A 228 -2.21 -19.98 8.33
C GLY A 228 -3.18 -20.83 7.52
N GLU A 229 -3.99 -21.67 8.17
CA GLU A 229 -5.02 -22.51 7.53
C GLU A 229 -6.42 -21.83 7.50
N SER A 230 -6.74 -20.94 8.43
CA SER A 230 -8.06 -20.30 8.51
C SER A 230 -8.28 -19.20 7.48
N PHE A 231 -7.22 -18.72 6.80
CA PHE A 231 -7.36 -17.84 5.64
C PHE A 231 -8.13 -18.48 4.49
N VAL A 232 -8.14 -19.83 4.41
CA VAL A 232 -8.97 -20.58 3.47
C VAL A 232 -10.45 -20.40 3.81
N PHE A 233 -10.81 -20.36 5.11
CA PHE A 233 -12.19 -20.15 5.57
C PHE A 233 -12.72 -18.74 5.23
N TRP A 234 -11.93 -17.69 5.48
CA TRP A 234 -12.32 -16.32 5.12
C TRP A 234 -12.43 -16.15 3.61
N ARG A 235 -11.58 -16.80 2.86
CA ARG A 235 -11.66 -16.85 1.40
C ARG A 235 -12.96 -17.48 0.93
N SER A 236 -13.38 -18.62 1.49
CA SER A 236 -14.65 -19.28 1.14
C SER A 236 -15.86 -18.44 1.52
N PHE A 237 -15.81 -17.72 2.65
CA PHE A 237 -16.90 -16.83 3.08
C PHE A 237 -17.10 -15.64 2.13
N PHE A 238 -16.01 -15.06 1.60
CA PHE A 238 -16.08 -13.99 0.59
C PHE A 238 -16.32 -14.54 -0.83
N TYR A 239 -15.90 -15.76 -1.16
CA TYR A 239 -16.21 -16.39 -2.44
C TYR A 239 -17.70 -16.73 -2.61
N LEU A 240 -18.43 -16.97 -1.54
CA LEU A 240 -19.89 -17.11 -1.60
C LEU A 240 -20.58 -15.86 -2.19
N TYR A 241 -19.96 -14.70 -2.07
CA TYR A 241 -20.44 -13.46 -2.71
C TYR A 241 -20.22 -13.44 -4.22
N TYR A 242 -19.20 -14.11 -4.74
CA TYR A 242 -18.94 -14.22 -6.18
C TYR A 242 -19.84 -15.24 -6.88
N PHE A 243 -20.29 -16.28 -6.19
CA PHE A 243 -21.19 -17.29 -6.75
C PHE A 243 -22.60 -16.77 -7.06
N SER A 244 -22.97 -15.61 -6.52
CA SER A 244 -24.26 -14.97 -6.80
C SER A 244 -24.28 -14.16 -8.09
N TYR A 245 -23.16 -14.01 -8.79
CA TYR A 245 -23.05 -13.23 -10.03
C TYR A 245 -22.94 -14.08 -11.32
N ASP A 246 -22.81 -15.40 -11.20
CA ASP A 246 -22.76 -16.32 -12.35
C ASP A 246 -24.12 -16.99 -12.65
N PHE A 247 -25.24 -16.38 -12.22
CA PHE A 247 -26.58 -16.76 -12.60
C PHE A 247 -27.34 -15.58 -13.20
#